data_8f2cfc8ea22d3cc52760f1f9ac6e732b
#
_entry.id   8f2cfc8ea22d3cc52760f1f9ac6e732b
#
_cell.length_a   1.000
_cell.length_b   1.000
_cell.length_c   1.000
_cell.angle_alpha   90.00
_cell.angle_beta   90.00
_cell.angle_gamma   90.00
#
_symmetry.space_group_name_H-M   'P 1'
#
loop_
_entity.id
_entity.type
_entity.pdbx_description
1 polymer ?
#
loop_
_entity_poly.entity_id
_entity_poly.type
_entity_poly.pdbx_seq_one_letter_code
_entity_poly.pdbx_strand_id
1 'polypeptide(L)'
;KAGIRVILDVVYNHTFDIKNSNFEKTVPGYFYRFNEKGNYADASGCGNETASDRAMMRKYMIESVLHWVNEYHIDGFRFDLMGIRDLETMNQIRAELNQIDPSIFIYGEGWAASAPQLSQEELAMKANAYKMPGIAVFCDEMRDGLRGPFSDDHDGAFLIGEPGHEMSIMYGLVGCIEHPQIVNDSVNYSQKPWALQPTQMISYVSCHDDMCLADRIKATTPDATDEERAALHKLAETFVFTSQGVPFIFTGDEVMR
;
A
#
# COMPACT_ATOMS: atom_id res chain seq x y z
N LYS A 1 -24.52 -8.79 -2.79
CA LYS A 1 -25.89 -8.96 -2.20
C LYS A 1 -25.90 -9.83 -0.95
N ALA A 2 -24.74 -10.42 -0.61
CA ALA A 2 -24.52 -11.13 0.64
C ALA A 2 -24.04 -10.22 1.79
N GLY A 3 -24.03 -8.90 1.60
CA GLY A 3 -23.50 -7.93 2.56
C GLY A 3 -21.98 -7.79 2.56
N ILE A 4 -21.30 -8.42 1.60
CA ILE A 4 -19.85 -8.32 1.43
C ILE A 4 -19.55 -7.17 0.44
N ARG A 5 -18.66 -6.28 0.84
CA ARG A 5 -18.15 -5.20 -0.01
C ARG A 5 -17.07 -5.72 -0.96
N VAL A 6 -17.05 -5.17 -2.17
CA VAL A 6 -16.06 -5.53 -3.20
C VAL A 6 -15.14 -4.35 -3.43
N ILE A 7 -13.84 -4.58 -3.31
CA ILE A 7 -12.79 -3.61 -3.58
C ILE A 7 -12.08 -4.00 -4.88
N LEU A 8 -11.97 -3.05 -5.78
CA LEU A 8 -11.26 -3.23 -7.04
C LEU A 8 -9.79 -2.80 -6.88
N ASP A 9 -8.88 -3.68 -7.25
CA ASP A 9 -7.46 -3.35 -7.36
C ASP A 9 -7.20 -2.67 -8.71
N VAL A 10 -6.65 -1.45 -8.68
CA VAL A 10 -6.51 -0.61 -9.87
C VAL A 10 -5.05 -0.21 -10.11
N VAL A 11 -4.60 -0.46 -11.35
CA VAL A 11 -3.25 -0.17 -11.81
C VAL A 11 -3.31 0.99 -12.80
N TYR A 12 -3.17 2.22 -12.29
CA TYR A 12 -3.12 3.44 -13.12
C TYR A 12 -1.69 4.02 -13.22
N ASN A 13 -0.73 3.40 -12.55
CA ASN A 13 0.62 3.93 -12.40
C ASN A 13 1.49 3.75 -13.66
N HIS A 14 1.22 2.76 -14.49
CA HIS A 14 1.94 2.48 -15.74
C HIS A 14 1.03 1.84 -16.79
N THR A 15 1.55 1.65 -17.98
CA THR A 15 0.93 0.84 -19.03
C THR A 15 1.90 -0.26 -19.48
N PHE A 16 1.38 -1.33 -20.02
CA PHE A 16 2.20 -2.46 -20.48
C PHE A 16 3.25 -2.04 -21.54
N ASP A 17 2.89 -1.15 -22.46
CA ASP A 17 3.76 -0.68 -23.53
C ASP A 17 3.36 0.75 -23.92
N ILE A 18 4.30 1.69 -23.81
CA ILE A 18 4.07 3.09 -24.15
C ILE A 18 3.70 3.22 -25.63
N LYS A 19 4.52 2.66 -26.52
CA LYS A 19 4.40 2.83 -27.98
C LYS A 19 3.04 2.40 -28.52
N ASN A 20 2.48 1.33 -27.96
CA ASN A 20 1.21 0.77 -28.37
C ASN A 20 0.02 1.22 -27.51
N SER A 21 0.27 1.98 -26.43
CA SER A 21 -0.80 2.47 -25.59
C SER A 21 -1.71 3.45 -26.33
N ASN A 22 -2.98 3.44 -26.00
CA ASN A 22 -3.93 4.41 -26.53
C ASN A 22 -3.63 5.84 -26.07
N PHE A 23 -3.03 6.00 -24.90
CA PHE A 23 -2.60 7.30 -24.39
C PHE A 23 -1.56 7.96 -25.32
N GLU A 24 -0.49 7.22 -25.65
CA GLU A 24 0.57 7.75 -26.50
C GLU A 24 0.09 7.97 -27.93
N LYS A 25 -0.76 7.10 -28.47
CA LYS A 25 -1.36 7.27 -29.79
C LYS A 25 -2.30 8.46 -29.91
N THR A 26 -2.99 8.81 -28.81
CA THR A 26 -3.95 9.92 -28.77
C THR A 26 -3.25 11.26 -28.66
N VAL A 27 -2.34 11.41 -27.68
CA VAL A 27 -1.57 12.63 -27.47
C VAL A 27 -0.14 12.25 -27.06
N PRO A 28 0.77 12.12 -28.04
CA PRO A 28 2.15 11.73 -27.81
C PRO A 28 2.85 12.60 -26.76
N GLY A 29 3.51 11.96 -25.80
CA GLY A 29 4.27 12.62 -24.75
C GLY A 29 3.45 13.33 -23.67
N TYR A 30 2.11 13.19 -23.67
CA TYR A 30 1.29 13.86 -22.66
C TYR A 30 1.02 13.04 -21.40
N PHE A 31 0.68 11.77 -21.55
CA PHE A 31 0.17 10.95 -20.43
C PHE A 31 1.25 10.28 -19.59
N TYR A 32 2.51 10.40 -19.99
CA TYR A 32 3.65 9.81 -19.28
C TYR A 32 4.58 10.90 -18.76
N ARG A 33 5.26 10.62 -17.64
CA ARG A 33 6.31 11.51 -17.13
C ARG A 33 7.62 11.26 -17.86
N PHE A 34 8.42 12.29 -17.91
CA PHE A 34 9.78 12.26 -18.44
C PHE A 34 10.76 12.65 -17.35
N ASN A 35 11.92 12.04 -17.35
CA ASN A 35 13.02 12.44 -16.51
C ASN A 35 13.75 13.69 -17.11
N GLU A 36 14.69 14.26 -16.36
CA GLU A 36 15.46 15.45 -16.77
C GLU A 36 16.22 15.28 -18.10
N LYS A 37 16.50 14.03 -18.50
CA LYS A 37 17.18 13.70 -19.77
C LYS A 37 16.23 13.57 -20.95
N GLY A 38 14.94 13.77 -20.74
CA GLY A 38 13.90 13.62 -21.77
C GLY A 38 13.54 12.17 -22.11
N ASN A 39 13.95 11.21 -21.29
CA ASN A 39 13.49 9.81 -21.39
C ASN A 39 12.24 9.61 -20.55
N TYR A 40 11.43 8.60 -20.88
CA TYR A 40 10.32 8.20 -20.02
C TYR A 40 10.82 7.85 -18.64
N ALA A 41 10.13 8.36 -17.63
CA ALA A 41 10.37 8.06 -16.24
C ALA A 41 9.78 6.69 -15.87
N ASP A 42 10.33 6.05 -14.83
CA ASP A 42 9.94 4.70 -14.43
C ASP A 42 9.99 4.50 -12.91
N ALA A 43 9.19 5.27 -12.19
CA ALA A 43 9.02 5.04 -10.76
C ALA A 43 8.20 3.77 -10.46
N SER A 44 7.53 3.20 -11.45
CA SER A 44 6.79 1.95 -11.32
C SER A 44 7.67 0.70 -11.34
N GLY A 45 8.89 0.80 -11.87
CA GLY A 45 9.75 -0.37 -12.13
C GLY A 45 9.25 -1.26 -13.28
N CYS A 46 8.22 -0.81 -14.03
CA CYS A 46 7.60 -1.55 -15.13
C CYS A 46 7.87 -0.94 -16.51
N GLY A 47 8.87 -0.05 -16.59
CA GLY A 47 9.33 0.57 -17.85
C GLY A 47 8.71 1.94 -18.15
N ASN A 48 7.73 2.40 -17.38
CA ASN A 48 7.14 3.72 -17.53
C ASN A 48 6.31 4.13 -16.30
N GLU A 49 5.96 5.40 -16.22
CA GLU A 49 4.98 5.91 -15.25
C GLU A 49 4.04 6.92 -15.90
N THR A 50 2.77 6.88 -15.49
CA THR A 50 1.76 7.83 -15.94
C THR A 50 1.86 9.15 -15.19
N ALA A 51 1.53 10.25 -15.86
CA ALA A 51 1.59 11.60 -15.32
C ALA A 51 0.27 12.00 -14.67
N SER A 52 0.01 11.51 -13.44
CA SER A 52 -1.23 11.79 -12.70
C SER A 52 -1.48 13.28 -12.43
N ASP A 53 -0.41 14.06 -12.33
CA ASP A 53 -0.42 15.52 -12.17
C ASP A 53 -0.95 16.28 -13.39
N ARG A 54 -1.06 15.63 -14.56
CA ARG A 54 -1.60 16.23 -15.76
C ARG A 54 -3.12 16.11 -15.83
N ALA A 55 -3.79 17.20 -16.19
CA ALA A 55 -5.24 17.35 -16.09
C ALA A 55 -6.03 16.20 -16.77
N MET A 56 -5.62 15.77 -17.96
CA MET A 56 -6.36 14.72 -18.67
C MET A 56 -6.07 13.32 -18.13
N MET A 57 -4.88 13.05 -17.56
CA MET A 57 -4.62 11.80 -16.88
C MET A 57 -5.39 11.71 -15.56
N ARG A 58 -5.41 12.78 -14.79
CA ARG A 58 -6.24 12.91 -13.59
C ARG A 58 -7.71 12.69 -13.91
N LYS A 59 -8.22 13.37 -14.94
CA LYS A 59 -9.60 13.20 -15.40
C LYS A 59 -9.89 11.72 -15.74
N TYR A 60 -9.00 11.07 -16.47
CA TYR A 60 -9.14 9.65 -16.81
C TYR A 60 -9.26 8.76 -15.56
N MET A 61 -8.40 8.97 -14.55
CA MET A 61 -8.44 8.22 -13.30
C MET A 61 -9.75 8.44 -12.55
N ILE A 62 -10.18 9.70 -12.41
CA ILE A 62 -11.43 10.05 -11.74
C ILE A 62 -12.64 9.43 -12.46
N GLU A 63 -12.75 9.63 -13.76
CA GLU A 63 -13.87 9.09 -14.54
C GLU A 63 -13.88 7.55 -14.54
N SER A 64 -12.73 6.91 -14.52
CA SER A 64 -12.62 5.47 -14.42
C SER A 64 -13.14 4.93 -13.09
N VAL A 65 -12.73 5.51 -11.95
CA VAL A 65 -13.24 5.05 -10.64
C VAL A 65 -14.74 5.33 -10.50
N LEU A 66 -15.22 6.47 -10.99
CA LEU A 66 -16.65 6.81 -11.01
C LEU A 66 -17.45 5.83 -11.87
N HIS A 67 -16.92 5.41 -13.02
CA HIS A 67 -17.54 4.39 -13.87
C HIS A 67 -17.71 3.07 -13.13
N TRP A 68 -16.65 2.59 -12.45
CA TRP A 68 -16.72 1.35 -11.69
C TRP A 68 -17.74 1.40 -10.55
N VAL A 69 -17.86 2.53 -9.86
CA VAL A 69 -18.86 2.70 -8.81
C VAL A 69 -20.29 2.75 -9.39
N ASN A 70 -20.51 3.57 -10.42
CA ASN A 70 -21.85 3.80 -10.95
C ASN A 70 -22.41 2.59 -11.71
N GLU A 71 -21.57 1.92 -12.52
CA GLU A 71 -22.03 0.84 -13.39
C GLU A 71 -21.89 -0.54 -12.73
N TYR A 72 -20.88 -0.75 -11.90
CA TYR A 72 -20.58 -2.05 -11.31
C TYR A 72 -20.77 -2.10 -9.79
N HIS A 73 -21.11 -0.97 -9.17
CA HIS A 73 -21.37 -0.86 -7.72
C HIS A 73 -20.19 -1.36 -6.87
N ILE A 74 -18.97 -1.00 -7.27
CA ILE A 74 -17.74 -1.28 -6.52
C ILE A 74 -17.74 -0.44 -5.24
N ASP A 75 -17.41 -1.07 -4.12
CA ASP A 75 -17.48 -0.47 -2.77
C ASP A 75 -16.15 0.13 -2.30
N GLY A 76 -15.08 0.00 -3.09
CA GLY A 76 -13.78 0.56 -2.74
C GLY A 76 -12.70 0.28 -3.79
N PHE A 77 -11.53 0.87 -3.56
CA PHE A 77 -10.39 0.76 -4.48
C PHE A 77 -9.08 0.57 -3.70
N ARG A 78 -8.27 -0.38 -4.16
CA ARG A 78 -6.85 -0.48 -3.80
C ARG A 78 -6.04 0.10 -4.95
N PHE A 79 -5.20 1.09 -4.67
CA PHE A 79 -4.33 1.70 -5.67
C PHE A 79 -2.93 1.09 -5.62
N ASP A 80 -2.60 0.34 -6.65
CA ASP A 80 -1.26 -0.18 -6.88
C ASP A 80 -0.26 0.97 -7.02
N LEU A 81 0.91 0.88 -6.35
CA LEU A 81 1.93 1.94 -6.30
C LEU A 81 1.31 3.34 -6.18
N MET A 82 0.39 3.52 -5.23
CA MET A 82 -0.28 4.80 -4.99
C MET A 82 0.73 5.94 -4.80
N GLY A 83 1.88 5.62 -4.20
CA GLY A 83 2.93 6.57 -3.86
C GLY A 83 3.56 7.31 -5.03
N ILE A 84 3.40 6.87 -6.27
CA ILE A 84 3.91 7.61 -7.45
C ILE A 84 2.90 8.61 -8.03
N ARG A 85 1.68 8.67 -7.47
CA ARG A 85 0.67 9.67 -7.85
C ARG A 85 0.84 10.94 -7.04
N ASP A 86 0.36 12.03 -7.60
CA ASP A 86 0.30 13.29 -6.87
C ASP A 86 -0.87 13.30 -5.87
N LEU A 87 -0.68 14.02 -4.76
CA LEU A 87 -1.67 14.18 -3.68
C LEU A 87 -2.98 14.76 -4.18
N GLU A 88 -2.91 15.71 -5.11
CA GLU A 88 -4.09 16.41 -5.65
C GLU A 88 -5.01 15.41 -6.36
N THR A 89 -4.45 14.52 -7.18
CA THR A 89 -5.22 13.47 -7.86
C THR A 89 -5.90 12.55 -6.86
N MET A 90 -5.20 12.09 -5.84
CA MET A 90 -5.79 11.19 -4.84
C MET A 90 -6.88 11.89 -4.02
N ASN A 91 -6.67 13.14 -3.63
CA ASN A 91 -7.66 13.93 -2.90
C ASN A 91 -8.90 14.25 -3.75
N GLN A 92 -8.74 14.53 -5.04
CA GLN A 92 -9.88 14.74 -5.94
C GLN A 92 -10.68 13.44 -6.13
N ILE A 93 -10.03 12.29 -6.33
CA ILE A 93 -10.71 10.99 -6.36
C ILE A 93 -11.53 10.77 -5.08
N ARG A 94 -10.95 11.04 -3.90
CA ARG A 94 -11.65 10.92 -2.62
C ARG A 94 -12.86 11.86 -2.56
N ALA A 95 -12.69 13.11 -2.99
CA ALA A 95 -13.75 14.12 -2.96
C ALA A 95 -14.93 13.72 -3.85
N GLU A 96 -14.68 13.26 -5.07
CA GLU A 96 -15.74 12.82 -6.00
C GLU A 96 -16.47 11.57 -5.48
N LEU A 97 -15.75 10.60 -4.94
CA LEU A 97 -16.37 9.41 -4.36
C LEU A 97 -17.19 9.73 -3.11
N ASN A 98 -16.78 10.72 -2.31
CA ASN A 98 -17.56 11.20 -1.17
C ASN A 98 -18.92 11.79 -1.55
N GLN A 99 -19.06 12.32 -2.75
CA GLN A 99 -20.35 12.84 -3.24
C GLN A 99 -21.33 11.71 -3.56
N ILE A 100 -20.84 10.52 -3.89
CA ILE A 100 -21.67 9.34 -4.16
C ILE A 100 -21.96 8.61 -2.84
N ASP A 101 -20.92 8.16 -2.16
CA ASP A 101 -21.00 7.47 -0.87
C ASP A 101 -19.68 7.62 -0.09
N PRO A 102 -19.67 8.32 1.05
CA PRO A 102 -18.46 8.47 1.88
C PRO A 102 -17.92 7.14 2.43
N SER A 103 -18.71 6.08 2.40
CA SER A 103 -18.30 4.75 2.88
C SER A 103 -17.49 3.96 1.84
N ILE A 104 -17.36 4.44 0.60
CA ILE A 104 -16.48 3.84 -0.41
C ILE A 104 -15.04 3.91 0.10
N PHE A 105 -14.43 2.73 0.29
CA PHE A 105 -13.12 2.64 0.92
C PHE A 105 -11.99 2.83 -0.09
N ILE A 106 -11.02 3.65 0.23
CA ILE A 106 -9.81 3.86 -0.60
C ILE A 106 -8.58 3.55 0.23
N TYR A 107 -7.71 2.74 -0.33
CA TYR A 107 -6.38 2.50 0.22
C TYR A 107 -5.38 2.17 -0.89
N GLY A 108 -4.11 2.12 -0.56
CA GLY A 108 -3.09 1.77 -1.54
C GLY A 108 -1.69 1.67 -0.97
N GLU A 109 -0.76 1.42 -1.86
CA GLU A 109 0.66 1.34 -1.55
C GLU A 109 1.28 2.73 -1.52
N GLY A 110 1.67 3.18 -0.34
CA GLY A 110 2.29 4.49 -0.12
C GLY A 110 3.78 4.53 -0.45
N TRP A 111 4.21 3.83 -1.49
CA TRP A 111 5.61 3.76 -1.95
C TRP A 111 5.71 3.78 -3.47
N ALA A 112 6.94 3.79 -3.96
CA ALA A 112 7.31 3.65 -5.37
C ALA A 112 8.35 2.53 -5.51
N ALA A 113 8.40 1.87 -6.66
CA ALA A 113 9.38 0.83 -6.93
C ALA A 113 10.76 1.41 -7.29
N SER A 114 10.82 2.66 -7.76
CA SER A 114 12.05 3.38 -8.03
C SER A 114 11.87 4.89 -7.83
N ALA A 115 12.88 5.71 -8.16
CA ALA A 115 12.87 7.13 -7.87
C ALA A 115 11.80 7.91 -8.68
N PRO A 116 10.80 8.53 -8.03
CA PRO A 116 9.79 9.34 -8.68
C PRO A 116 10.34 10.66 -9.23
N GLN A 117 9.62 11.25 -10.19
CA GLN A 117 10.00 12.53 -10.78
C GLN A 117 9.39 13.76 -10.06
N LEU A 118 8.26 13.57 -9.39
CA LEU A 118 7.67 14.61 -8.56
C LEU A 118 8.42 14.73 -7.22
N SER A 119 8.32 15.90 -6.59
CA SER A 119 8.88 16.11 -5.26
C SER A 119 8.21 15.19 -4.22
N GLN A 120 8.95 14.78 -3.20
CA GLN A 120 8.43 13.94 -2.14
C GLN A 120 7.20 14.55 -1.43
N GLU A 121 7.11 15.88 -1.40
CA GLU A 121 6.01 16.60 -0.76
C GLU A 121 4.71 16.59 -1.56
N GLU A 122 4.80 16.36 -2.87
CA GLU A 122 3.67 16.29 -3.80
C GLU A 122 3.11 14.87 -3.99
N LEU A 123 3.87 13.86 -3.58
CA LEU A 123 3.54 12.45 -3.82
C LEU A 123 2.59 11.88 -2.76
N ALA A 124 1.72 10.96 -3.19
CA ALA A 124 0.84 10.19 -2.31
C ALA A 124 1.59 9.06 -1.56
N MET A 125 2.81 9.38 -1.13
CA MET A 125 3.63 8.51 -0.30
C MET A 125 3.05 8.37 1.10
N LYS A 126 3.35 7.28 1.75
CA LYS A 126 2.98 6.98 3.14
C LYS A 126 3.27 8.16 4.10
N ALA A 127 4.45 8.76 3.97
CA ALA A 127 4.84 9.92 4.77
C ALA A 127 3.90 11.13 4.64
N ASN A 128 3.10 11.20 3.59
CA ASN A 128 2.10 12.24 3.33
C ASN A 128 0.65 11.80 3.59
N ALA A 129 0.42 10.62 4.17
CA ALA A 129 -0.93 10.11 4.38
C ALA A 129 -1.80 11.08 5.22
N TYR A 130 -1.19 11.83 6.12
CA TYR A 130 -1.87 12.90 6.88
C TYR A 130 -2.46 14.01 5.99
N LYS A 131 -2.01 14.16 4.74
CA LYS A 131 -2.56 15.08 3.73
C LYS A 131 -3.70 14.47 2.91
N MET A 132 -4.00 13.20 3.12
CA MET A 132 -5.00 12.43 2.38
C MET A 132 -6.08 11.86 3.32
N PRO A 133 -6.91 12.71 3.97
CA PRO A 133 -7.93 12.24 4.89
C PRO A 133 -8.93 11.31 4.16
N GLY A 134 -9.24 10.16 4.80
CA GLY A 134 -10.13 9.16 4.22
C GLY A 134 -9.50 8.23 3.19
N ILE A 135 -8.16 8.25 3.05
CA ILE A 135 -7.38 7.29 2.26
C ILE A 135 -6.42 6.57 3.20
N ALA A 136 -6.42 5.25 3.15
CA ALA A 136 -5.55 4.41 3.98
C ALA A 136 -4.32 3.94 3.19
N VAL A 137 -3.29 3.54 3.94
CA VAL A 137 -2.00 3.11 3.39
C VAL A 137 -1.54 1.83 4.10
N PHE A 138 -0.91 0.93 3.38
CA PHE A 138 -0.29 -0.27 3.96
C PHE A 138 0.84 0.07 4.93
N CYS A 139 0.86 -0.62 6.08
CA CYS A 139 1.88 -0.47 7.11
C CYS A 139 2.96 -1.53 6.95
N ASP A 140 3.98 -1.23 6.17
CA ASP A 140 5.15 -2.09 6.01
C ASP A 140 6.06 -2.07 7.24
N GLU A 141 5.98 -1.05 8.10
CA GLU A 141 6.71 -1.01 9.36
C GLU A 141 6.38 -2.22 10.25
N MET A 142 5.09 -2.47 10.47
CA MET A 142 4.65 -3.60 11.29
C MET A 142 4.85 -4.92 10.57
N ARG A 143 4.54 -4.99 9.27
CA ARG A 143 4.75 -6.19 8.45
C ARG A 143 6.18 -6.68 8.57
N ASP A 144 7.14 -5.81 8.26
CA ASP A 144 8.56 -6.17 8.22
C ASP A 144 9.15 -6.30 9.63
N GLY A 145 8.65 -5.54 10.59
CA GLY A 145 8.98 -5.75 12.00
C GLY A 145 8.56 -7.11 12.54
N LEU A 146 7.47 -7.68 12.03
CA LEU A 146 7.02 -9.02 12.40
C LEU A 146 7.78 -10.12 11.68
N ARG A 147 7.80 -10.12 10.34
CA ARG A 147 8.20 -11.25 9.51
C ARG A 147 9.51 -11.07 8.73
N GLY A 148 10.16 -9.93 8.86
CA GLY A 148 11.33 -9.55 8.07
C GLY A 148 11.01 -8.79 6.79
N PRO A 149 12.02 -8.10 6.21
CA PRO A 149 11.85 -7.20 5.10
C PRO A 149 11.59 -7.93 3.78
N PHE A 150 10.95 -7.23 2.84
CA PHE A 150 10.72 -7.71 1.47
C PHE A 150 12.01 -8.10 0.73
N SER A 151 13.12 -7.46 1.08
CA SER A 151 14.41 -7.62 0.38
C SER A 151 15.22 -8.85 0.81
N ASP A 152 14.83 -9.54 1.89
CA ASP A 152 15.55 -10.70 2.42
C ASP A 152 14.58 -11.80 2.88
N ASP A 153 14.53 -12.87 2.11
CA ASP A 153 13.64 -14.01 2.36
C ASP A 153 14.05 -14.87 3.57
N HIS A 154 15.25 -14.66 4.10
CA HIS A 154 15.79 -15.42 5.23
C HIS A 154 15.78 -14.65 6.55
N ASP A 155 15.42 -13.36 6.53
CA ASP A 155 15.19 -12.57 7.73
C ASP A 155 13.75 -12.81 8.22
N GLY A 156 13.59 -13.27 9.45
CA GLY A 156 12.28 -13.55 10.08
C GLY A 156 11.92 -12.58 11.18
N ALA A 157 12.78 -11.60 11.46
CA ALA A 157 12.61 -10.51 12.41
C ALA A 157 12.03 -10.98 13.77
N PHE A 158 11.01 -10.32 14.29
CA PHE A 158 10.42 -10.65 15.59
C PHE A 158 9.91 -12.09 15.69
N LEU A 159 9.35 -12.66 14.63
CA LEU A 159 8.81 -14.03 14.67
C LEU A 159 9.86 -15.09 14.94
N ILE A 160 11.13 -14.86 14.60
CA ILE A 160 12.25 -15.78 14.92
C ILE A 160 13.00 -15.37 16.19
N GLY A 161 12.51 -14.38 16.93
CA GLY A 161 13.10 -13.92 18.19
C GLY A 161 14.22 -12.89 18.04
N GLU A 162 14.36 -12.25 16.89
CA GLU A 162 15.33 -11.17 16.70
C GLU A 162 14.87 -9.91 17.46
N PRO A 163 15.78 -9.28 18.24
CA PRO A 163 15.46 -8.07 18.98
C PRO A 163 15.52 -6.82 18.07
N GLY A 164 14.86 -5.73 18.52
CA GLY A 164 14.95 -4.41 17.88
C GLY A 164 13.78 -4.09 16.94
N HIS A 165 12.83 -5.00 16.79
CA HIS A 165 11.64 -4.83 15.95
C HIS A 165 10.42 -4.35 16.72
N GLU A 166 10.49 -4.35 18.06
CA GLU A 166 9.36 -4.10 18.95
C GLU A 166 8.72 -2.74 18.70
N MET A 167 9.54 -1.71 18.45
CA MET A 167 9.03 -0.35 18.25
C MET A 167 8.24 -0.21 16.95
N SER A 168 8.67 -0.87 15.87
CA SER A 168 7.94 -0.91 14.59
C SER A 168 6.61 -1.63 14.72
N ILE A 169 6.58 -2.71 15.49
CA ILE A 169 5.35 -3.46 15.80
C ILE A 169 4.41 -2.60 16.64
N MET A 170 4.91 -1.98 17.72
CA MET A 170 4.12 -1.08 18.57
C MET A 170 3.56 0.10 17.78
N TYR A 171 4.33 0.65 16.85
CA TYR A 171 3.90 1.72 15.95
C TYR A 171 2.69 1.30 15.10
N GLY A 172 2.72 0.11 14.52
CA GLY A 172 1.58 -0.45 13.81
C GLY A 172 0.40 -0.76 14.74
N LEU A 173 0.65 -1.29 15.96
CA LEU A 173 -0.42 -1.59 16.92
C LEU A 173 -1.27 -0.35 17.26
N VAL A 174 -0.67 0.83 17.37
CA VAL A 174 -1.39 2.08 17.61
C VAL A 174 -1.96 2.73 16.34
N GLY A 175 -1.81 2.09 15.17
CA GLY A 175 -2.35 2.60 13.90
C GLY A 175 -1.53 3.72 13.28
N CYS A 176 -0.21 3.74 13.52
CA CYS A 176 0.76 4.70 12.96
C CYS A 176 0.44 6.17 13.28
N ILE A 177 -0.30 6.40 14.36
CA ILE A 177 -0.60 7.74 14.88
C ILE A 177 0.44 8.19 15.90
N GLU A 178 0.41 9.48 16.26
CA GLU A 178 1.22 9.98 17.36
C GLU A 178 0.82 9.30 18.68
N HIS A 179 1.79 8.74 19.41
CA HIS A 179 1.56 8.06 20.66
C HIS A 179 2.76 8.22 21.62
N PRO A 180 2.55 8.52 22.91
CA PRO A 180 3.64 8.85 23.85
C PRO A 180 4.61 7.70 24.16
N GLN A 181 4.23 6.45 23.85
CA GLN A 181 5.08 5.28 24.06
C GLN A 181 5.89 4.91 22.81
N ILE A 182 5.71 5.60 21.70
CA ILE A 182 6.45 5.34 20.45
C ILE A 182 7.69 6.23 20.39
N VAL A 183 8.84 5.59 20.28
CA VAL A 183 10.12 6.25 19.98
C VAL A 183 10.35 6.17 18.47
N ASN A 184 9.94 7.22 17.76
CA ASN A 184 9.92 7.23 16.29
C ASN A 184 11.30 6.93 15.66
N ASP A 185 12.40 7.37 16.26
CA ASP A 185 13.75 7.10 15.76
C ASP A 185 14.13 5.60 15.78
N SER A 186 13.34 4.78 16.48
CA SER A 186 13.52 3.33 16.55
C SER A 186 12.53 2.55 15.68
N VAL A 187 11.69 3.26 14.91
CA VAL A 187 10.77 2.66 13.94
C VAL A 187 11.50 2.50 12.60
N ASN A 188 11.38 1.34 11.97
CA ASN A 188 11.88 1.17 10.61
C ASN A 188 11.07 2.06 9.63
N TYR A 189 11.71 2.50 8.54
CA TYR A 189 11.13 3.28 7.43
C TYR A 189 10.52 4.65 7.81
N SER A 190 9.87 4.81 8.97
CA SER A 190 9.12 6.02 9.32
C SER A 190 9.57 6.62 10.65
N GLN A 191 10.21 7.79 10.61
CA GLN A 191 10.67 8.51 11.79
C GLN A 191 9.64 9.52 12.34
N LYS A 192 8.40 9.47 11.84
CA LYS A 192 7.27 10.33 12.27
C LYS A 192 5.96 9.59 12.09
N PRO A 193 4.95 9.89 12.90
CA PRO A 193 3.60 9.44 12.64
C PRO A 193 3.12 9.94 11.29
N TRP A 194 2.52 9.05 10.49
CA TRP A 194 2.01 9.43 9.18
C TRP A 194 0.48 9.39 9.09
N ALA A 195 -0.20 8.74 10.04
CA ALA A 195 -1.65 8.69 10.08
C ALA A 195 -2.21 9.75 11.06
N LEU A 196 -3.31 10.41 10.68
CA LEU A 196 -4.09 11.28 11.57
C LEU A 196 -5.02 10.47 12.47
N GLN A 197 -5.42 9.30 11.99
CA GLN A 197 -6.30 8.38 12.71
C GLN A 197 -6.01 6.94 12.28
N PRO A 198 -6.24 5.94 13.15
CA PRO A 198 -5.86 4.56 12.86
C PRO A 198 -6.52 3.96 11.62
N THR A 199 -7.69 4.45 11.21
CA THR A 199 -8.38 4.01 9.98
C THR A 199 -7.65 4.37 8.68
N GLN A 200 -6.57 5.16 8.75
CA GLN A 200 -5.66 5.40 7.62
C GLN A 200 -4.57 4.32 7.48
N MET A 201 -4.51 3.37 8.38
CA MET A 201 -3.49 2.32 8.38
C MET A 201 -4.12 0.97 8.04
N ILE A 202 -3.55 0.28 7.04
CA ILE A 202 -3.85 -1.13 6.75
C ILE A 202 -2.86 -2.00 7.53
N SER A 203 -3.40 -2.80 8.44
CA SER A 203 -2.66 -3.77 9.24
C SER A 203 -2.59 -5.10 8.48
N TYR A 204 -1.39 -5.58 8.16
CA TYR A 204 -1.20 -6.81 7.41
C TYR A 204 0.16 -7.44 7.65
N VAL A 205 0.31 -8.70 7.31
CA VAL A 205 1.58 -9.42 7.31
C VAL A 205 1.84 -10.17 6.01
N SER A 206 0.82 -10.32 5.17
CA SER A 206 0.88 -11.04 3.91
C SER A 206 -0.07 -10.43 2.88
N CYS A 207 0.30 -10.47 1.61
CA CYS A 207 -0.55 -10.06 0.49
C CYS A 207 -0.16 -10.89 -0.75
N HIS A 208 -0.63 -10.49 -1.95
CA HIS A 208 -0.33 -11.18 -3.20
C HIS A 208 1.10 -10.92 -3.72
N ASP A 209 1.77 -9.90 -3.20
CA ASP A 209 3.18 -9.62 -3.49
C ASP A 209 4.07 -10.28 -2.45
N ASP A 210 5.23 -10.79 -2.87
CA ASP A 210 6.18 -11.50 -2.02
C ASP A 210 5.65 -12.86 -1.51
N MET A 211 6.40 -13.52 -0.64
CA MET A 211 6.00 -14.77 0.00
C MET A 211 4.77 -14.58 0.87
N CYS A 212 3.84 -15.52 0.82
CA CYS A 212 2.80 -15.59 1.84
C CYS A 212 3.41 -15.89 3.23
N LEU A 213 2.66 -15.60 4.28
CA LEU A 213 3.16 -15.73 5.65
C LEU A 213 3.66 -17.15 5.98
N ALA A 214 2.93 -18.18 5.55
CA ALA A 214 3.31 -19.56 5.80
C ALA A 214 4.65 -19.93 5.13
N ASP A 215 4.87 -19.49 3.88
CA ASP A 215 6.12 -19.74 3.17
C ASP A 215 7.28 -18.95 3.80
N ARG A 216 7.06 -17.71 4.21
CA ARG A 216 8.06 -16.88 4.91
C ARG A 216 8.48 -17.53 6.22
N ILE A 217 7.53 -17.97 7.05
CA ILE A 217 7.82 -18.66 8.31
C ILE A 217 8.60 -19.94 8.03
N LYS A 218 8.23 -20.72 7.01
CA LYS A 218 8.95 -21.94 6.65
C LYS A 218 10.38 -21.66 6.19
N ALA A 219 10.60 -20.61 5.41
CA ALA A 219 11.93 -20.22 4.94
C ALA A 219 12.85 -19.76 6.09
N THR A 220 12.30 -19.02 7.06
CA THR A 220 13.05 -18.46 8.19
C THR A 220 13.18 -19.40 9.38
N THR A 221 12.42 -20.49 9.43
CA THR A 221 12.45 -21.50 10.50
C THR A 221 12.60 -22.94 9.96
N PRO A 222 13.74 -23.27 9.29
CA PRO A 222 13.91 -24.54 8.61
C PRO A 222 13.82 -25.76 9.56
N ASP A 223 14.26 -25.60 10.80
CA ASP A 223 14.31 -26.66 11.81
C ASP A 223 13.07 -26.74 12.71
N ALA A 224 12.11 -25.81 12.57
CA ALA A 224 10.90 -25.81 13.39
C ALA A 224 9.90 -26.89 12.98
N THR A 225 9.13 -27.36 13.94
CA THR A 225 7.99 -28.27 13.70
C THR A 225 6.81 -27.51 13.07
N ASP A 226 5.84 -28.26 12.52
CA ASP A 226 4.63 -27.66 11.96
C ASP A 226 3.77 -26.99 13.05
N GLU A 227 3.78 -27.51 14.28
CA GLU A 227 3.10 -26.92 15.43
C GLU A 227 3.74 -25.59 15.82
N GLU A 228 5.07 -25.48 15.82
CA GLU A 228 5.79 -24.24 16.09
C GLU A 228 5.52 -23.19 15.01
N ARG A 229 5.56 -23.59 13.73
CA ARG A 229 5.21 -22.70 12.61
C ARG A 229 3.76 -22.20 12.70
N ALA A 230 2.84 -23.09 13.09
CA ALA A 230 1.44 -22.71 13.31
C ALA A 230 1.29 -21.71 14.47
N ALA A 231 2.10 -21.84 15.52
CA ALA A 231 2.10 -20.89 16.64
C ALA A 231 2.62 -19.51 16.19
N LEU A 232 3.70 -19.45 15.40
CA LEU A 232 4.25 -18.21 14.85
C LEU A 232 3.26 -17.54 13.89
N HIS A 233 2.60 -18.31 13.03
CA HIS A 233 1.57 -17.80 12.13
C HIS A 233 0.41 -17.16 12.89
N LYS A 234 -0.13 -17.85 13.89
CA LYS A 234 -1.18 -17.32 14.77
C LYS A 234 -0.73 -16.07 15.54
N LEU A 235 0.53 -16.04 15.96
CA LEU A 235 1.10 -14.86 16.61
C LEU A 235 1.08 -13.65 15.67
N ALA A 236 1.56 -13.80 14.44
CA ALA A 236 1.57 -12.73 13.45
C ALA A 236 0.15 -12.21 13.15
N GLU A 237 -0.80 -13.11 12.91
CA GLU A 237 -2.20 -12.75 12.67
C GLU A 237 -2.84 -12.10 13.89
N THR A 238 -2.43 -12.47 15.11
CA THR A 238 -2.90 -11.81 16.32
C THR A 238 -2.56 -10.32 16.33
N PHE A 239 -1.35 -9.95 15.90
CA PHE A 239 -0.98 -8.53 15.77
C PHE A 239 -1.83 -7.82 14.73
N VAL A 240 -2.10 -8.45 13.59
CA VAL A 240 -2.97 -7.87 12.55
C VAL A 240 -4.36 -7.57 13.09
N PHE A 241 -5.00 -8.55 13.74
CA PHE A 241 -6.38 -8.42 14.22
C PHE A 241 -6.55 -7.60 15.50
N THR A 242 -5.49 -7.37 16.27
CA THR A 242 -5.56 -6.60 17.51
C THR A 242 -5.00 -5.18 17.41
N SER A 243 -4.43 -4.81 16.24
CA SER A 243 -4.01 -3.43 15.97
C SER A 243 -5.21 -2.49 15.83
N GLN A 244 -4.97 -1.18 15.98
CA GLN A 244 -6.00 -0.15 15.80
C GLN A 244 -6.29 0.16 14.33
N GLY A 245 -5.48 -0.34 13.39
CA GLY A 245 -5.67 -0.18 11.96
C GLY A 245 -6.81 -1.02 11.39
N VAL A 246 -6.98 -0.94 10.07
CA VAL A 246 -7.92 -1.79 9.32
C VAL A 246 -7.22 -3.13 9.03
N PRO A 247 -7.72 -4.25 9.56
CA PRO A 247 -7.07 -5.54 9.35
C PRO A 247 -7.25 -6.01 7.89
N PHE A 248 -6.16 -6.53 7.33
CA PHE A 248 -6.12 -7.14 6.01
C PHE A 248 -5.52 -8.54 6.14
N ILE A 249 -6.18 -9.53 5.60
CA ILE A 249 -5.74 -10.93 5.57
C ILE A 249 -5.64 -11.39 4.11
N PHE A 250 -4.56 -12.03 3.76
CA PHE A 250 -4.40 -12.65 2.45
C PHE A 250 -5.16 -13.99 2.44
N THR A 251 -5.97 -14.21 1.40
CA THR A 251 -6.77 -15.45 1.29
C THR A 251 -5.90 -16.69 1.34
N GLY A 252 -6.12 -17.51 2.32
CA GLY A 252 -5.35 -18.73 2.61
C GLY A 252 -4.55 -18.65 3.90
N ASP A 253 -4.26 -17.45 4.42
CA ASP A 253 -3.56 -17.29 5.70
C ASP A 253 -4.36 -17.95 6.85
N GLU A 254 -5.70 -17.92 6.79
CA GLU A 254 -6.58 -18.57 7.77
C GLU A 254 -6.41 -20.10 7.86
N VAL A 255 -5.78 -20.71 6.86
CA VAL A 255 -5.48 -22.16 6.80
C VAL A 255 -4.00 -22.46 6.59
N MET A 256 -3.14 -21.46 6.76
CA MET A 256 -1.67 -21.55 6.61
C MET A 256 -1.23 -21.99 5.21
N ARG A 257 -1.87 -21.43 4.19
CA ARG A 257 -1.52 -21.65 2.79
C ARG A 257 -0.33 -20.82 2.39
#